data_d5c826e468e5c7938d0beaccb5129938
#
_entry.id   d5c826e468e5c7938d0beaccb5129938
#
_cell.length_a   1.000
_cell.length_b   1.000
_cell.length_c   1.000
_cell.angle_alpha   90.00
_cell.angle_beta   90.00
_cell.angle_gamma   90.00
#
_symmetry.space_group_name_H-M   'P 1'
#
loop_
_entity.id
_entity.type
_entity.pdbx_description
1 polymer ?
#
loop_
_entity_poly.entity_id
_entity_poly.type
_entity_poly.pdbx_seq_one_letter_code
_entity_poly.pdbx_strand_id
1 'polypeptide(L)'
;MQCRGIRGAITVSVNNREGILAAAKELLTEMKKANKVEMENIVAIFFTTTPDLNAEFPAVATRELGWPSNLALLCGHEMNVPNALPRCLRILMLVNTEKGLDEIKHVYLGEAKRLKEKSTSSTGGNT
;
A
#
# COMPACT_ATOMS: atom_id res chain seq x y z
N MET A 1 -6.05 16.41 15.58
CA MET A 1 -5.61 15.45 14.55
C MET A 1 -6.49 15.52 13.34
N GLN A 2 -5.92 15.21 12.18
CA GLN A 2 -6.66 15.09 10.93
C GLN A 2 -6.41 13.71 10.36
N CYS A 3 -7.34 13.25 9.53
CA CYS A 3 -7.15 11.98 8.82
C CYS A 3 -6.33 12.24 7.55
N ARG A 4 -5.25 11.49 7.38
CA ARG A 4 -4.37 11.60 6.22
C ARG A 4 -4.23 10.24 5.56
N GLY A 5 -4.00 10.26 4.25
CA GLY A 5 -3.76 9.04 3.48
C GLY A 5 -2.28 8.83 3.21
N ILE A 6 -1.81 7.62 3.46
CA ILE A 6 -0.45 7.21 3.11
C ILE A 6 -0.58 6.22 1.97
N ARG A 7 0.08 6.50 0.84
CA ARG A 7 0.09 5.60 -0.30
C ARG A 7 1.31 4.71 -0.26
N GLY A 8 1.12 3.48 -0.68
CA GLY A 8 2.23 2.55 -0.84
C GLY A 8 2.03 1.69 -2.07
N ALA A 9 3.11 1.22 -2.65
CA ALA A 9 3.07 0.29 -3.76
C ALA A 9 4.31 -0.58 -3.78
N ILE A 10 4.14 -1.82 -4.19
CA ILE A 10 5.24 -2.78 -4.31
C ILE A 10 4.88 -3.77 -5.43
N THR A 11 5.89 -4.25 -6.13
CA THR A 11 5.66 -5.33 -7.09
C THR A 11 5.92 -6.67 -6.42
N VAL A 12 5.20 -7.69 -6.90
CA VAL A 12 5.29 -9.06 -6.40
C VAL A 12 5.91 -9.90 -7.50
N SER A 13 6.97 -10.63 -7.20
CA SER A 13 7.71 -11.38 -8.22
C SER A 13 6.94 -12.60 -8.70
N VAL A 14 6.17 -13.25 -7.83
CA VAL A 14 5.44 -14.47 -8.16
C VAL A 14 4.03 -14.39 -7.59
N ASN A 15 3.04 -14.73 -8.42
CA ASN A 15 1.65 -14.76 -7.98
C ASN A 15 1.40 -16.06 -7.22
N ASN A 16 1.76 -16.07 -5.95
CA ASN A 16 1.40 -17.15 -5.04
C ASN A 16 1.15 -16.54 -3.65
N ARG A 17 0.61 -17.35 -2.75
CA ARG A 17 0.26 -16.88 -1.41
C ARG A 17 1.47 -16.26 -0.70
N GLU A 18 2.58 -16.97 -0.71
CA GLU A 18 3.78 -16.54 0.01
C GLU A 18 4.33 -15.22 -0.54
N GLY A 19 4.35 -15.09 -1.86
CA GLY A 19 4.85 -13.88 -2.51
C GLY A 19 3.99 -12.67 -2.21
N ILE A 20 2.68 -12.83 -2.31
CA ILE A 20 1.75 -11.74 -2.04
C ILE A 20 1.84 -11.30 -0.57
N LEU A 21 1.86 -12.26 0.34
CA LEU A 21 1.90 -11.92 1.77
C LEU A 21 3.24 -11.31 2.17
N ALA A 22 4.34 -11.82 1.63
CA ALA A 22 5.65 -11.25 1.92
C ALA A 22 5.72 -9.79 1.47
N ALA A 23 5.25 -9.51 0.26
CA ALA A 23 5.25 -8.15 -0.27
C ALA A 23 4.35 -7.23 0.54
N ALA A 24 3.16 -7.70 0.89
CA ALA A 24 2.21 -6.91 1.67
C ALA A 24 2.76 -6.59 3.06
N LYS A 25 3.39 -7.58 3.72
CA LYS A 25 3.99 -7.36 5.03
C LYS A 25 5.11 -6.32 4.96
N GLU A 26 5.95 -6.43 3.96
CA GLU A 26 7.06 -5.49 3.78
C GLU A 26 6.54 -4.07 3.58
N LEU A 27 5.55 -3.92 2.71
CA LEU A 27 5.00 -2.60 2.41
C LEU A 27 4.30 -1.99 3.63
N LEU A 28 3.46 -2.77 4.30
CA LEU A 28 2.77 -2.31 5.51
C LEU A 28 3.76 -1.86 6.58
N THR A 29 4.79 -2.66 6.80
CA THR A 29 5.80 -2.37 7.81
C THR A 29 6.53 -1.06 7.49
N GLU A 30 6.93 -0.88 6.23
CA GLU A 30 7.63 0.32 5.82
C GLU A 30 6.75 1.56 5.88
N MET A 31 5.48 1.45 5.49
CA MET A 31 4.54 2.57 5.56
C MET A 31 4.35 3.04 7.00
N LYS A 32 4.17 2.09 7.90
CA LYS A 32 3.97 2.39 9.32
C LYS A 32 5.24 3.00 9.93
N LYS A 33 6.39 2.42 9.62
CA LYS A 33 7.68 2.87 10.14
C LYS A 33 8.07 4.25 9.64
N ALA A 34 7.95 4.46 8.33
CA ALA A 34 8.36 5.74 7.72
C ALA A 34 7.54 6.91 8.25
N ASN A 35 6.30 6.66 8.62
CA ASN A 35 5.40 7.71 9.09
C ASN A 35 5.19 7.69 10.59
N LYS A 36 5.87 6.81 11.31
CA LYS A 36 5.76 6.66 12.76
C LYS A 36 4.31 6.54 13.22
N VAL A 37 3.55 5.69 12.54
CA VAL A 37 2.13 5.52 12.80
C VAL A 37 1.92 4.65 14.03
N GLU A 38 1.08 5.13 14.95
CA GLU A 38 0.63 4.32 16.08
C GLU A 38 -0.54 3.47 15.63
N MET A 39 -0.59 2.22 16.07
CA MET A 39 -1.60 1.28 15.62
C MET A 39 -3.02 1.81 15.86
N GLU A 40 -3.23 2.44 16.99
CA GLU A 40 -4.56 2.97 17.36
C GLU A 40 -5.02 4.12 16.46
N ASN A 41 -4.11 4.71 15.70
CA ASN A 41 -4.42 5.81 14.81
C ASN A 41 -4.70 5.38 13.39
N ILE A 42 -4.63 4.08 13.09
CA ILE A 42 -4.99 3.57 11.77
C ILE A 42 -6.51 3.52 11.67
N VAL A 43 -7.06 4.25 10.70
CA VAL A 43 -8.50 4.33 10.48
C VAL A 43 -8.98 3.17 9.60
N ALA A 44 -8.29 2.93 8.49
CA ALA A 44 -8.66 1.89 7.54
C ALA A 44 -7.48 1.63 6.61
N ILE A 45 -7.46 0.45 6.03
CA ILE A 45 -6.44 0.10 5.04
C ILE A 45 -7.12 -0.52 3.84
N PHE A 46 -6.84 0.05 2.67
CA PHE A 46 -7.34 -0.45 1.39
C PHE A 46 -6.18 -1.08 0.63
N PHE A 47 -6.41 -2.30 0.14
CA PHE A 47 -5.43 -3.02 -0.65
C PHE A 47 -5.97 -3.20 -2.05
N THR A 48 -5.17 -2.87 -3.07
CA THR A 48 -5.55 -3.21 -4.43
C THR A 48 -4.40 -3.98 -5.07
N THR A 49 -4.74 -4.85 -6.01
CA THR A 49 -3.74 -5.55 -6.81
C THR A 49 -4.12 -5.45 -8.27
N THR A 50 -3.13 -5.52 -9.14
CA THR A 50 -3.42 -5.74 -10.56
C THR A 50 -4.10 -7.10 -10.70
N PRO A 51 -4.90 -7.29 -11.76
CA PRO A 51 -5.69 -8.53 -11.89
C PRO A 51 -4.86 -9.82 -11.93
N ASP A 52 -3.57 -9.71 -12.25
CA ASP A 52 -2.67 -10.87 -12.31
C ASP A 52 -2.21 -11.36 -10.93
N LEU A 53 -2.60 -10.68 -9.87
CA LEU A 53 -2.33 -11.13 -8.49
C LEU A 53 -3.65 -11.56 -7.87
N ASN A 54 -3.89 -12.86 -7.85
CA ASN A 54 -5.16 -13.40 -7.35
C ASN A 54 -5.00 -14.64 -6.46
N ALA A 55 -3.78 -14.92 -6.02
CA ALA A 55 -3.54 -16.14 -5.25
C ALA A 55 -3.91 -16.00 -3.77
N GLU A 56 -4.05 -14.79 -3.26
CA GLU A 56 -4.39 -14.58 -1.86
C GLU A 56 -4.86 -13.14 -1.65
N PHE A 57 -5.64 -12.92 -0.60
CA PHE A 57 -6.01 -11.58 -0.16
C PHE A 57 -4.82 -10.94 0.54
N PRO A 58 -4.30 -9.83 0.05
CA PRO A 58 -3.15 -9.19 0.71
C PRO A 58 -3.45 -8.73 2.15
N ALA A 59 -4.71 -8.48 2.47
CA ALA A 59 -5.09 -8.08 3.83
C ALA A 59 -4.76 -9.14 4.88
N VAL A 60 -4.59 -10.40 4.48
CA VAL A 60 -4.18 -11.47 5.41
C VAL A 60 -2.83 -11.14 6.05
N ALA A 61 -2.01 -10.32 5.37
CA ALA A 61 -0.70 -9.92 5.91
C ALA A 61 -0.82 -9.20 7.26
N THR A 62 -1.89 -8.44 7.49
CA THR A 62 -2.07 -7.75 8.77
C THR A 62 -2.20 -8.75 9.91
N ARG A 63 -2.92 -9.84 9.65
CA ARG A 63 -3.11 -10.89 10.65
C ARG A 63 -1.78 -11.57 10.96
N GLU A 64 -1.00 -11.85 9.94
CA GLU A 64 0.29 -12.49 10.13
C GLU A 64 1.30 -11.59 10.82
N LEU A 65 1.13 -10.27 10.69
CA LEU A 65 1.96 -9.31 11.42
C LEU A 65 1.51 -9.13 12.87
N GLY A 66 0.41 -9.75 13.26
CA GLY A 66 -0.12 -9.61 14.61
C GLY A 66 -0.84 -8.28 14.85
N TRP A 67 -1.27 -7.61 13.79
CA TRP A 67 -2.02 -6.36 13.91
C TRP A 67 -3.43 -6.66 14.40
N PRO A 68 -4.13 -5.67 15.00
CA PRO A 68 -5.45 -5.91 15.58
C PRO A 68 -6.45 -6.49 14.58
N SER A 69 -7.23 -7.46 15.04
CA SER A 69 -8.19 -8.15 14.17
C SER A 69 -9.39 -7.29 13.80
N ASN A 70 -9.59 -6.17 14.50
CA ASN A 70 -10.74 -5.30 14.23
C ASN A 70 -10.39 -4.10 13.35
N LEU A 71 -9.22 -4.11 12.69
CA LEU A 71 -8.90 -3.09 11.70
C LEU A 71 -9.88 -3.16 10.53
N ALA A 72 -10.25 -1.99 10.01
CA ALA A 72 -11.11 -1.92 8.83
C ALA A 72 -10.26 -2.14 7.58
N LEU A 73 -10.46 -3.25 6.90
CA LEU A 73 -9.66 -3.67 5.75
C LEU A 73 -10.56 -3.92 4.55
N LEU A 74 -10.07 -3.60 3.37
CA LEU A 74 -10.77 -3.86 2.13
C LEU A 74 -9.77 -4.22 1.05
N CYS A 75 -10.07 -5.25 0.25
CA CYS A 75 -9.24 -5.65 -0.89
C CYS A 75 -10.04 -5.53 -2.17
N GLY A 76 -9.37 -5.18 -3.25
CA GLY A 76 -9.98 -5.13 -4.57
C GLY A 76 -8.91 -5.18 -5.64
N HIS A 77 -9.35 -5.25 -6.90
CA HIS A 77 -8.45 -5.18 -8.03
C HIS A 77 -8.40 -3.76 -8.57
N GLU A 78 -7.25 -3.42 -9.14
CA GLU A 78 -7.06 -2.15 -9.84
C GLU A 78 -7.78 -2.17 -11.18
N MET A 79 -8.01 -0.97 -11.70
CA MET A 79 -8.48 -0.84 -13.07
C MET A 79 -7.46 -1.45 -14.02
N ASN A 80 -7.95 -2.21 -14.97
CA ASN A 80 -7.08 -2.92 -15.90
C ASN A 80 -6.69 -2.02 -17.08
N VAL A 81 -5.82 -1.05 -16.81
CA VAL A 81 -5.37 -0.10 -17.81
C VAL A 81 -4.25 -0.74 -18.63
N PRO A 82 -4.30 -0.67 -19.98
CA PRO A 82 -3.24 -1.21 -20.80
C PRO A 82 -1.88 -0.62 -20.45
N ASN A 83 -0.86 -1.46 -20.43
CA ASN A 83 0.52 -1.07 -20.15
C ASN A 83 0.76 -0.60 -18.71
N ALA A 84 -0.17 -0.87 -17.82
CA ALA A 84 0.06 -0.62 -16.40
C ALA A 84 1.11 -1.59 -15.86
N LEU A 85 1.82 -1.18 -14.83
CA LEU A 85 2.84 -2.01 -14.20
C LEU A 85 2.22 -3.31 -13.69
N PRO A 86 2.71 -4.47 -14.14
CA PRO A 86 2.11 -5.75 -13.75
C PRO A 86 2.52 -6.17 -12.33
N ARG A 87 1.78 -7.10 -11.79
CA ARG A 87 2.01 -7.69 -10.47
C ARG A 87 2.27 -6.62 -9.42
N CYS A 88 1.42 -5.60 -9.41
CA CYS A 88 1.57 -4.47 -8.51
C CYS A 88 0.52 -4.54 -7.40
N LEU A 89 0.98 -4.41 -6.17
CA LEU A 89 0.13 -4.33 -4.99
C LEU A 89 0.21 -2.91 -4.46
N ARG A 90 -0.94 -2.28 -4.23
CA ARG A 90 -1.01 -0.93 -3.69
C ARG A 90 -1.77 -0.92 -2.38
N ILE A 91 -1.37 0.00 -1.52
CA ILE A 91 -2.04 0.18 -0.23
C ILE A 91 -2.35 1.67 -0.06
N LEU A 92 -3.55 1.94 0.41
CA LEU A 92 -3.91 3.26 0.92
C LEU A 92 -4.24 3.09 2.40
N MET A 93 -3.41 3.66 3.25
CA MET A 93 -3.62 3.58 4.70
C MET A 93 -4.11 4.93 5.19
N LEU A 94 -5.29 4.97 5.77
CA LEU A 94 -5.83 6.19 6.37
C LEU A 94 -5.47 6.21 7.84
N VAL A 95 -4.87 7.30 8.28
CA VAL A 95 -4.41 7.44 9.66
C VAL A 95 -4.80 8.79 10.22
N ASN A 96 -5.03 8.85 11.51
CA ASN A 96 -5.19 10.12 12.21
C ASN A 96 -3.80 10.57 12.67
N THR A 97 -3.46 11.82 12.37
CA THR A 97 -2.12 12.30 12.66
C THR A 97 -2.12 13.83 12.75
N GLU A 98 -1.12 14.37 13.44
CA GLU A 98 -0.90 15.81 13.48
C GLU A 98 -0.10 16.29 12.27
N LYS A 99 0.41 15.38 11.45
CA LYS A 99 1.25 15.72 10.31
C LYS A 99 0.45 16.42 9.22
N GLY A 100 1.09 17.38 8.57
CA GLY A 100 0.53 18.00 7.38
C GLY A 100 0.78 17.13 6.15
N LEU A 101 0.18 17.51 5.03
CA LEU A 101 0.33 16.77 3.78
C LEU A 101 1.79 16.58 3.37
N ASP A 102 2.61 17.61 3.58
CA ASP A 102 4.03 17.58 3.19
C ASP A 102 4.85 16.61 4.03
N GLU A 103 4.35 16.24 5.19
CA GLU A 103 5.09 15.40 6.12
C GLU A 103 4.79 13.93 5.93
N ILE A 104 3.77 13.60 5.14
CA ILE A 104 3.42 12.21 4.86
C ILE A 104 4.42 11.63 3.88
N LYS A 105 4.96 10.47 4.20
CA LYS A 105 5.92 9.77 3.35
C LYS A 105 5.24 8.59 2.68
N HIS A 106 5.04 8.70 1.38
CA HIS A 106 4.52 7.59 0.59
C HIS A 106 5.67 6.63 0.29
N VAL A 107 5.36 5.33 0.19
CA VAL A 107 6.39 4.30 0.12
C VAL A 107 6.24 3.50 -1.18
N TYR A 108 7.30 3.45 -1.97
CA TYR A 108 7.32 2.71 -3.24
C TYR A 108 8.51 1.76 -3.23
N LEU A 109 8.24 0.46 -3.36
CA LEU A 109 9.25 -0.59 -3.26
C LEU A 109 9.29 -1.42 -4.54
N GLY A 110 10.40 -2.07 -4.78
CA GLY A 110 10.58 -2.90 -5.96
C GLY A 110 10.44 -2.08 -7.23
N GLU A 111 9.82 -2.67 -8.26
CA GLU A 111 9.59 -1.98 -9.53
C GLU A 111 8.58 -0.84 -9.40
N ALA A 112 7.83 -0.82 -8.31
CA ALA A 112 6.87 0.26 -8.06
C ALA A 112 7.55 1.61 -7.82
N LYS A 113 8.86 1.62 -7.60
CA LYS A 113 9.62 2.87 -7.54
C LYS A 113 9.45 3.70 -8.79
N ARG A 114 9.13 3.07 -9.91
CA ARG A 114 8.88 3.76 -11.18
C ARG A 114 7.64 4.65 -11.09
N LEU A 115 6.67 4.27 -10.28
CA LEU A 115 5.47 5.09 -10.08
C LEU A 115 5.82 6.39 -9.35
N LYS A 116 6.72 6.34 -8.40
CA LYS A 116 7.19 7.53 -7.68
C LYS A 116 7.92 8.48 -8.62
N GLU A 117 8.83 7.95 -9.45
CA GLU A 117 9.57 8.76 -10.42
C GLU A 117 8.63 9.43 -11.39
N LYS A 118 7.68 8.66 -11.92
CA LYS A 118 6.71 9.17 -12.87
C LYS A 118 5.86 10.27 -12.23
N SER A 119 5.43 10.07 -10.99
CA SER A 119 4.66 11.04 -10.24
C SER A 119 5.40 12.34 -10.03
N THR A 120 6.69 12.25 -9.67
CA THR A 120 7.50 13.44 -9.41
C THR A 120 7.89 14.19 -10.67
N SER A 121 7.98 13.49 -11.80
CA SER A 121 8.33 14.12 -13.08
C SER A 121 7.13 14.70 -13.80
N SER A 122 5.93 14.36 -13.40
CA SER A 122 4.72 14.78 -14.05
C SER A 122 4.24 16.12 -13.50
N THR A 123 4.07 17.11 -14.38
CA THR A 123 3.53 18.40 -13.97
C THR A 123 2.04 18.31 -13.70
N GLY A 124 1.38 17.30 -14.20
CA GLY A 124 -0.03 17.10 -13.98
C GLY A 124 -0.37 16.47 -12.64
N GLY A 125 0.64 16.07 -11.88
CA GLY A 125 0.41 15.48 -10.57
C GLY A 125 -0.37 14.19 -10.60
N ASN A 126 -0.38 13.47 -11.69
CA ASN A 126 -1.09 12.21 -11.74
C ASN A 126 -0.36 11.16 -10.91
N THR A 127 -1.07 10.25 -10.46
CA THR A 127 -0.57 9.22 -9.56
C THR A 127 0.06 8.07 -10.29
#